data_c53d0d96fd7e900ce1628414a22e9b13
#
_entry.id   c53d0d96fd7e900ce1628414a22e9b13
#
_cell.length_a   1.000
_cell.length_b   1.000
_cell.length_c   1.000
_cell.angle_alpha   90.00
_cell.angle_beta   90.00
_cell.angle_gamma   90.00
#
_symmetry.space_group_name_H-M   'P 1'
#
loop_
_entity.id
_entity.type
_entity.pdbx_description
1 polymer ?
#
loop_
_entity_poly.entity_id
_entity_poly.type
_entity_poly.pdbx_seq_one_letter_code
_entity_poly.pdbx_strand_id
1 'polypeptide(L)'
;MTTDVRPLPPTLSTIVRAGAQAAETAPVKIDVRDLNFYYGQKRALDGISMAIHANRVTAFIGPSGCGKSTFLRTLNRMNDIIPGARVEGAVRIDDHDAYGSGVDVVSLRRQVGMVFQKSNPFPKSIFENVAYGLRINNLTRSKAEMAERVEESLRAAAIWDEVKDRLHESALALSGGQQQRLCIARALAIRPDILLMDEPASALDPIATQRIEELVYDLKKAYTIVIVTHNMQQAARVSDYTAFFWLGRLVEYGRTDRIFTAPAEKLTEDYVTGRCG
;
A
#
# COMPACT_ATOMS: atom_id res chain seq x y z
N MET A 1 32.50 37.41 27.84
CA MET A 1 32.82 36.39 26.81
C MET A 1 31.87 35.22 27.03
N THR A 2 30.74 35.24 26.38
CA THR A 2 29.73 34.16 26.41
C THR A 2 30.04 33.20 25.27
N THR A 3 30.48 31.99 25.60
CA THR A 3 30.75 30.93 24.64
C THR A 3 29.42 30.38 24.11
N ASP A 4 29.15 30.68 22.86
CA ASP A 4 28.02 30.14 22.10
C ASP A 4 28.27 28.66 21.77
N VAL A 5 27.76 27.75 22.60
CA VAL A 5 27.85 26.30 22.36
C VAL A 5 26.71 25.90 21.42
N ARG A 6 27.03 25.78 20.12
CA ARG A 6 26.10 25.16 19.15
C ARG A 6 25.82 23.71 19.57
N PRO A 7 24.53 23.27 19.63
CA PRO A 7 24.22 21.88 19.93
C PRO A 7 24.74 20.98 18.80
N LEU A 8 25.37 19.87 19.16
CA LEU A 8 25.83 18.84 18.24
C LEU A 8 24.62 18.26 17.46
N PRO A 9 24.76 17.94 16.17
CA PRO A 9 23.70 17.29 15.41
C PRO A 9 23.35 15.94 16.05
N PRO A 10 22.06 15.53 16.01
CA PRO A 10 21.62 14.28 16.62
C PRO A 10 22.34 13.09 15.98
N THR A 11 22.81 12.17 16.82
CA THR A 11 23.48 10.94 16.37
C THR A 11 22.46 10.00 15.70
N LEU A 12 22.91 9.15 14.78
CA LEU A 12 22.07 8.14 14.10
C LEU A 12 21.21 7.33 15.09
N SER A 13 21.75 7.01 16.28
CA SER A 13 21.01 6.34 17.36
C SER A 13 19.86 7.17 17.92
N THR A 14 19.97 8.49 17.96
CA THR A 14 18.93 9.40 18.44
C THR A 14 17.80 9.54 17.41
N ILE A 15 18.16 9.57 16.11
CA ILE A 15 17.19 9.60 15.00
C ILE A 15 16.41 8.28 14.94
N VAL A 16 17.09 7.13 15.10
CA VAL A 16 16.44 5.80 15.14
C VAL A 16 15.52 5.69 16.36
N ARG A 17 15.90 6.18 17.55
CA ARG A 17 15.03 6.16 18.74
C ARG A 17 13.81 7.08 18.60
N ALA A 18 13.96 8.26 18.03
CA ALA A 18 12.83 9.17 17.79
C ALA A 18 11.83 8.59 16.76
N GLY A 19 12.34 7.95 15.69
CA GLY A 19 11.54 7.22 14.74
C GLY A 19 10.81 6.01 15.35
N ALA A 20 11.46 5.31 16.28
CA ALA A 20 10.89 4.17 17.00
C ALA A 20 9.71 4.57 17.89
N GLN A 21 9.86 5.63 18.69
CA GLN A 21 8.78 6.14 19.56
C GLN A 21 7.60 6.70 18.76
N ALA A 22 7.84 7.39 17.65
CA ALA A 22 6.77 7.91 16.79
C ALA A 22 5.98 6.78 16.09
N ALA A 23 6.57 5.61 15.90
CA ALA A 23 5.88 4.45 15.33
C ALA A 23 4.91 3.79 16.32
N GLU A 24 5.24 3.75 17.62
CA GLU A 24 4.38 3.17 18.67
C GLU A 24 3.14 4.04 19.00
N THR A 25 3.14 5.32 18.62
CA THR A 25 2.05 6.27 18.96
C THR A 25 1.08 6.52 17.81
N ALA A 26 1.32 5.98 16.61
CA ALA A 26 0.41 6.19 15.49
C ALA A 26 -0.93 5.46 15.74
N PRO A 27 -2.09 6.13 15.50
CA PRO A 27 -3.39 5.49 15.71
C PRO A 27 -3.59 4.30 14.75
N VAL A 28 -4.43 3.35 15.17
CA VAL A 28 -4.83 2.23 14.31
C VAL A 28 -5.77 2.76 13.23
N LYS A 29 -5.45 2.48 11.97
CA LYS A 29 -6.28 2.83 10.80
C LYS A 29 -7.14 1.67 10.32
N ILE A 30 -6.59 0.44 10.37
CA ILE A 30 -7.33 -0.78 10.05
C ILE A 30 -7.12 -1.76 11.20
N ASP A 31 -8.21 -2.23 11.80
CA ASP A 31 -8.22 -3.28 12.83
C ASP A 31 -8.88 -4.54 12.27
N VAL A 32 -8.12 -5.63 12.22
CA VAL A 32 -8.58 -6.93 11.72
C VAL A 32 -8.61 -7.93 12.87
N ARG A 33 -9.73 -8.63 13.06
CA ARG A 33 -9.90 -9.61 14.14
C ARG A 33 -10.47 -10.91 13.62
N ASP A 34 -9.75 -12.00 13.92
CA ASP A 34 -10.12 -13.40 13.62
C ASP A 34 -10.63 -13.61 12.19
N LEU A 35 -9.97 -12.95 11.24
CA LEU A 35 -10.38 -12.96 9.83
C LEU A 35 -10.12 -14.33 9.22
N ASN A 36 -11.19 -14.95 8.73
CA ASN A 36 -11.16 -16.12 7.85
C ASN A 36 -11.69 -15.74 6.48
N PHE A 37 -11.05 -16.27 5.45
CA PHE A 37 -11.51 -16.06 4.08
C PHE A 37 -11.61 -17.39 3.34
N TYR A 38 -12.68 -17.54 2.56
CA TYR A 38 -12.96 -18.77 1.83
C TYR A 38 -13.20 -18.49 0.34
N TYR A 39 -12.68 -19.36 -0.51
CA TYR A 39 -13.08 -19.54 -1.90
C TYR A 39 -13.93 -20.81 -2.00
N GLY A 40 -15.26 -20.66 -2.05
CA GLY A 40 -16.18 -21.80 -1.92
C GLY A 40 -15.95 -22.53 -0.59
N GLN A 41 -15.55 -23.79 -0.65
CA GLN A 41 -15.25 -24.61 0.53
C GLN A 41 -13.80 -24.51 1.03
N LYS A 42 -12.91 -23.95 0.21
CA LYS A 42 -11.48 -23.87 0.57
C LYS A 42 -11.21 -22.63 1.42
N ARG A 43 -10.76 -22.83 2.66
CA ARG A 43 -10.25 -21.75 3.51
C ARG A 43 -8.89 -21.28 2.97
N ALA A 44 -8.78 -20.01 2.61
CA ALA A 44 -7.57 -19.39 2.09
C ALA A 44 -6.86 -18.53 3.13
N LEU A 45 -7.59 -17.97 4.11
CA LEU A 45 -7.03 -17.27 5.26
C LEU A 45 -7.62 -17.86 6.54
N ASP A 46 -6.80 -17.96 7.59
CA ASP A 46 -7.10 -18.67 8.82
C ASP A 46 -6.77 -17.82 10.06
N GLY A 47 -7.80 -17.22 10.68
CA GLY A 47 -7.74 -16.55 11.98
C GLY A 47 -6.79 -15.35 12.03
N ILE A 48 -6.73 -14.52 10.98
CA ILE A 48 -5.80 -13.39 10.94
C ILE A 48 -6.31 -12.26 11.82
N SER A 49 -5.46 -11.83 12.77
CA SER A 49 -5.69 -10.66 13.61
C SER A 49 -4.48 -9.72 13.56
N MET A 50 -4.66 -8.46 13.20
CA MET A 50 -3.61 -7.45 13.16
C MET A 50 -4.16 -6.03 13.13
N ALA A 51 -3.36 -5.08 13.61
CA ALA A 51 -3.64 -3.65 13.55
C ALA A 51 -2.68 -2.95 12.58
N ILE A 52 -3.20 -2.24 11.59
CA ILE A 52 -2.42 -1.44 10.64
C ILE A 52 -2.52 0.02 11.05
N HIS A 53 -1.36 0.66 11.25
CA HIS A 53 -1.26 2.00 11.79
C HIS A 53 -1.36 3.09 10.70
N ALA A 54 -1.99 4.22 11.05
CA ALA A 54 -2.16 5.37 10.17
C ALA A 54 -0.81 5.97 9.75
N ASN A 55 -0.71 6.40 8.48
CA ASN A 55 0.45 7.07 7.92
C ASN A 55 1.76 6.29 8.13
N ARG A 56 1.67 4.97 7.97
CA ARG A 56 2.78 4.01 8.01
C ARG A 56 2.69 3.08 6.82
N VAL A 57 3.83 2.52 6.46
CA VAL A 57 3.91 1.45 5.47
C VAL A 57 3.93 0.11 6.20
N THR A 58 2.95 -0.74 5.92
CA THR A 58 2.93 -2.14 6.37
C THR A 58 3.20 -3.06 5.18
N ALA A 59 4.29 -3.82 5.22
CA ALA A 59 4.61 -4.80 4.19
C ALA A 59 4.07 -6.18 4.54
N PHE A 60 3.48 -6.88 3.57
CA PHE A 60 3.12 -8.29 3.67
C PHE A 60 4.15 -9.10 2.88
N ILE A 61 4.87 -9.99 3.56
CA ILE A 61 5.88 -10.89 2.99
C ILE A 61 5.46 -12.35 3.18
N GLY A 62 6.09 -13.25 2.42
CA GLY A 62 5.83 -14.70 2.46
C GLY A 62 5.86 -15.30 1.06
N PRO A 63 5.87 -16.64 0.94
CA PRO A 63 5.97 -17.33 -0.34
C PRO A 63 4.74 -17.09 -1.23
N SER A 64 4.88 -17.38 -2.52
CA SER A 64 3.77 -17.27 -3.47
C SER A 64 2.61 -18.18 -3.06
N GLY A 65 1.37 -17.66 -3.18
CA GLY A 65 0.16 -18.42 -2.83
C GLY A 65 -0.15 -18.54 -1.33
N CYS A 66 0.63 -17.93 -0.42
CA CYS A 66 0.37 -17.99 1.03
C CYS A 66 -0.79 -17.10 1.51
N GLY A 67 -1.49 -16.36 0.63
CA GLY A 67 -2.69 -15.60 0.98
C GLY A 67 -2.52 -14.07 1.06
N LYS A 68 -1.34 -13.49 0.86
CA LYS A 68 -1.08 -12.03 0.97
C LYS A 68 -2.03 -11.17 0.13
N SER A 69 -2.11 -11.45 -1.18
CA SER A 69 -2.99 -10.69 -2.08
C SER A 69 -4.47 -10.94 -1.80
N THR A 70 -4.84 -12.14 -1.31
CA THR A 70 -6.20 -12.42 -0.84
C THR A 70 -6.53 -11.53 0.36
N PHE A 71 -5.63 -11.47 1.35
CA PHE A 71 -5.82 -10.63 2.52
C PHE A 71 -5.84 -9.13 2.15
N LEU A 72 -4.90 -8.68 1.31
CA LEU A 72 -4.87 -7.30 0.83
C LEU A 72 -6.20 -6.88 0.19
N ARG A 73 -6.72 -7.70 -0.73
CA ARG A 73 -7.99 -7.46 -1.44
C ARG A 73 -9.23 -7.59 -0.56
N THR A 74 -9.12 -8.27 0.59
CA THR A 74 -10.19 -8.32 1.58
C THR A 74 -10.39 -6.96 2.25
N LEU A 75 -9.33 -6.15 2.44
CA LEU A 75 -9.39 -4.85 3.10
C LEU A 75 -10.27 -3.82 2.34
N ASN A 76 -10.43 -3.98 1.01
CA ASN A 76 -11.31 -3.11 0.20
C ASN A 76 -12.44 -3.86 -0.51
N ARG A 77 -12.73 -5.08 -0.07
CA ARG A 77 -13.82 -5.92 -0.62
C ARG A 77 -13.68 -6.22 -2.12
N MET A 78 -12.45 -6.19 -2.67
CA MET A 78 -12.24 -6.56 -4.08
C MET A 78 -12.51 -8.04 -4.35
N ASN A 79 -12.45 -8.90 -3.33
CA ASN A 79 -12.76 -10.31 -3.47
C ASN A 79 -14.25 -10.61 -3.61
N ASP A 80 -15.14 -9.65 -3.34
CA ASP A 80 -16.61 -9.82 -3.45
C ASP A 80 -17.06 -10.14 -4.89
N ILE A 81 -16.24 -9.82 -5.89
CA ILE A 81 -16.50 -10.13 -7.30
C ILE A 81 -16.30 -11.63 -7.63
N ILE A 82 -15.68 -12.38 -6.72
CA ILE A 82 -15.37 -13.80 -6.94
C ILE A 82 -16.55 -14.64 -6.43
N PRO A 83 -17.21 -15.42 -7.30
CA PRO A 83 -18.31 -16.27 -6.87
C PRO A 83 -17.90 -17.23 -5.75
N GLY A 84 -18.72 -17.30 -4.69
CA GLY A 84 -18.45 -18.15 -3.53
C GLY A 84 -17.37 -17.61 -2.57
N ALA A 85 -16.88 -16.39 -2.76
CA ALA A 85 -16.03 -15.72 -1.77
C ALA A 85 -16.83 -15.42 -0.49
N ARG A 86 -16.28 -15.76 0.67
CA ARG A 86 -16.89 -15.53 1.98
C ARG A 86 -15.85 -15.10 2.99
N VAL A 87 -16.23 -14.10 3.78
CA VAL A 87 -15.43 -13.54 4.88
C VAL A 87 -16.12 -13.84 6.22
N GLU A 88 -15.36 -14.22 7.22
CA GLU A 88 -15.76 -14.33 8.62
C GLU A 88 -14.77 -13.56 9.48
N GLY A 89 -15.19 -13.10 10.66
CA GLY A 89 -14.41 -12.20 11.51
C GLY A 89 -14.73 -10.74 11.23
N ALA A 90 -13.84 -9.82 11.61
CA ALA A 90 -14.09 -8.39 11.48
C ALA A 90 -12.94 -7.67 10.78
N VAL A 91 -13.26 -6.70 9.92
CA VAL A 91 -12.35 -5.72 9.33
C VAL A 91 -12.91 -4.33 9.61
N ARG A 92 -12.26 -3.55 10.46
CA ARG A 92 -12.67 -2.19 10.78
C ARG A 92 -11.69 -1.19 10.20
N ILE A 93 -12.22 -0.14 9.59
CA ILE A 93 -11.47 1.01 9.06
C ILE A 93 -12.02 2.26 9.76
N ASP A 94 -11.19 2.97 10.50
CA ASP A 94 -11.64 4.10 11.34
C ASP A 94 -12.86 3.73 12.20
N ASP A 95 -12.81 2.58 12.87
CA ASP A 95 -13.88 2.01 13.70
C ASP A 95 -15.18 1.59 12.97
N HIS A 96 -15.25 1.74 11.64
CA HIS A 96 -16.39 1.28 10.83
C HIS A 96 -16.12 -0.13 10.29
N ASP A 97 -17.06 -1.02 10.47
CA ASP A 97 -16.97 -2.39 9.94
C ASP A 97 -17.11 -2.39 8.41
N ALA A 98 -16.05 -2.78 7.71
CA ALA A 98 -16.01 -2.83 6.24
C ALA A 98 -16.99 -3.87 5.64
N TYR A 99 -17.44 -4.85 6.45
CA TYR A 99 -18.40 -5.90 6.05
C TYR A 99 -19.75 -5.77 6.74
N GLY A 100 -19.98 -4.66 7.46
CA GLY A 100 -21.26 -4.38 8.13
C GLY A 100 -22.43 -4.28 7.15
N SER A 101 -23.65 -4.53 7.66
CA SER A 101 -24.86 -4.39 6.87
C SER A 101 -25.05 -2.92 6.43
N GLY A 102 -25.30 -2.71 5.12
CA GLY A 102 -25.52 -1.36 4.57
C GLY A 102 -24.25 -0.57 4.21
N VAL A 103 -23.06 -1.17 4.29
CA VAL A 103 -21.83 -0.50 3.83
C VAL A 103 -21.90 -0.22 2.33
N ASP A 104 -21.73 1.05 1.97
CA ASP A 104 -21.52 1.45 0.58
C ASP A 104 -20.11 1.06 0.11
N VAL A 105 -20.03 -0.03 -0.67
CA VAL A 105 -18.76 -0.56 -1.20
C VAL A 105 -18.07 0.43 -2.12
N VAL A 106 -18.81 1.31 -2.80
CA VAL A 106 -18.22 2.34 -3.68
C VAL A 106 -17.49 3.38 -2.83
N SER A 107 -18.12 3.85 -1.76
CA SER A 107 -17.50 4.76 -0.80
C SER A 107 -16.29 4.12 -0.09
N LEU A 108 -16.39 2.84 0.31
CA LEU A 108 -15.26 2.10 0.87
C LEU A 108 -14.07 2.06 -0.12
N ARG A 109 -14.30 1.75 -1.39
CA ARG A 109 -13.24 1.67 -2.41
C ARG A 109 -12.70 3.04 -2.82
N ARG A 110 -13.40 4.13 -2.52
CA ARG A 110 -12.85 5.49 -2.61
C ARG A 110 -11.90 5.78 -1.46
N GLN A 111 -12.24 5.35 -0.25
CA GLN A 111 -11.40 5.50 0.93
C GLN A 111 -10.16 4.59 0.87
N VAL A 112 -10.31 3.38 0.30
CA VAL A 112 -9.26 2.36 0.22
C VAL A 112 -8.91 2.09 -1.24
N GLY A 113 -8.00 2.89 -1.79
CA GLY A 113 -7.49 2.77 -3.14
C GLY A 113 -6.61 1.54 -3.35
N MET A 114 -6.51 1.07 -4.60
CA MET A 114 -5.71 -0.10 -4.92
C MET A 114 -4.87 0.08 -6.18
N VAL A 115 -3.61 -0.34 -6.10
CA VAL A 115 -2.67 -0.47 -7.21
C VAL A 115 -2.35 -1.95 -7.38
N PHE A 116 -2.53 -2.45 -8.61
CA PHE A 116 -2.35 -3.87 -8.94
C PHE A 116 -0.92 -4.19 -9.35
N GLN A 117 -0.55 -5.46 -9.25
CA GLN A 117 0.73 -6.00 -9.65
C GLN A 117 1.06 -5.71 -11.13
N LYS A 118 0.11 -5.97 -12.01
CA LYS A 118 0.24 -5.61 -13.42
C LYS A 118 -0.30 -4.20 -13.62
N SER A 119 0.54 -3.30 -14.12
CA SER A 119 0.09 -1.99 -14.56
C SER A 119 -1.04 -2.17 -15.59
N ASN A 120 -2.16 -1.52 -15.33
CA ASN A 120 -3.38 -1.66 -16.12
C ASN A 120 -3.95 -0.29 -16.49
N PRO A 121 -3.20 0.55 -17.23
CA PRO A 121 -3.76 1.80 -17.72
C PRO A 121 -4.93 1.49 -18.67
N PHE A 122 -5.97 2.30 -18.60
CA PHE A 122 -7.07 2.20 -19.56
C PHE A 122 -6.55 2.56 -20.97
N PRO A 123 -7.14 2.02 -22.05
CA PRO A 123 -6.80 2.38 -23.44
C PRO A 123 -7.35 3.78 -23.78
N LYS A 124 -6.87 4.76 -23.04
CA LYS A 124 -7.22 6.17 -23.06
C LYS A 124 -5.94 7.01 -22.93
N SER A 125 -6.07 8.33 -23.02
CA SER A 125 -4.95 9.24 -22.78
C SER A 125 -4.45 9.18 -21.33
N ILE A 126 -3.26 9.74 -21.10
CA ILE A 126 -2.66 9.89 -19.76
C ILE A 126 -3.63 10.70 -18.87
N PHE A 127 -4.10 11.84 -19.37
CA PHE A 127 -5.07 12.70 -18.67
C PHE A 127 -6.34 11.92 -18.30
N GLU A 128 -6.94 11.23 -19.27
CA GLU A 128 -8.19 10.49 -19.07
C GLU A 128 -8.06 9.34 -18.07
N ASN A 129 -6.86 8.71 -17.96
CA ASN A 129 -6.61 7.70 -16.95
C ASN A 129 -6.72 8.27 -15.54
N VAL A 130 -6.10 9.41 -15.26
CA VAL A 130 -6.13 10.05 -13.94
C VAL A 130 -7.49 10.68 -13.66
N ALA A 131 -8.08 11.37 -14.65
CA ALA A 131 -9.37 12.01 -14.54
C ALA A 131 -10.56 11.04 -14.40
N TYR A 132 -10.37 9.75 -14.71
CA TYR A 132 -11.46 8.77 -14.74
C TYR A 132 -12.19 8.68 -13.40
N GLY A 133 -11.46 8.46 -12.31
CA GLY A 133 -12.03 8.38 -10.96
C GLY A 133 -12.71 9.67 -10.50
N LEU A 134 -12.14 10.82 -10.86
CA LEU A 134 -12.72 12.13 -10.57
C LEU A 134 -14.08 12.31 -11.25
N ARG A 135 -14.18 11.89 -12.52
CA ARG A 135 -15.38 12.04 -13.34
C ARG A 135 -16.50 11.15 -12.87
N ILE A 136 -16.24 9.84 -12.70
CA ILE A 136 -17.31 8.89 -12.33
C ILE A 136 -17.88 9.12 -10.93
N ASN A 137 -17.08 9.75 -10.04
CA ASN A 137 -17.47 10.07 -8.67
C ASN A 137 -17.92 11.54 -8.52
N ASN A 138 -17.99 12.32 -9.60
CA ASN A 138 -18.35 13.75 -9.59
C ASN A 138 -17.55 14.57 -8.56
N LEU A 139 -16.21 14.34 -8.49
CA LEU A 139 -15.34 14.95 -7.48
C LEU A 139 -14.79 16.33 -7.88
N THR A 140 -15.14 16.84 -9.07
CA THR A 140 -14.72 18.14 -9.56
C THR A 140 -15.89 18.92 -10.15
N ARG A 141 -15.91 20.23 -9.93
CA ARG A 141 -17.01 21.12 -10.35
C ARG A 141 -16.77 21.78 -11.71
N SER A 142 -15.52 21.78 -12.17
CA SER A 142 -15.13 22.42 -13.43
C SER A 142 -14.02 21.64 -14.14
N LYS A 143 -13.83 21.95 -15.44
CA LYS A 143 -12.70 21.39 -16.21
C LYS A 143 -11.35 21.88 -15.66
N ALA A 144 -11.29 23.10 -15.15
CA ALA A 144 -10.08 23.67 -14.56
C ALA A 144 -9.68 22.93 -13.29
N GLU A 145 -10.63 22.71 -12.36
CA GLU A 145 -10.41 21.94 -11.14
C GLU A 145 -9.99 20.49 -11.46
N MET A 146 -10.59 19.89 -12.49
CA MET A 146 -10.19 18.55 -12.94
C MET A 146 -8.74 18.52 -13.45
N ALA A 147 -8.32 19.51 -14.22
CA ALA A 147 -6.96 19.63 -14.73
C ALA A 147 -5.94 19.81 -13.58
N GLU A 148 -6.25 20.66 -12.61
CA GLU A 148 -5.44 20.87 -11.41
C GLU A 148 -5.28 19.59 -10.61
N ARG A 149 -6.37 18.86 -10.35
CA ARG A 149 -6.35 17.57 -9.64
C ARG A 149 -5.55 16.49 -10.38
N VAL A 150 -5.62 16.47 -11.71
CA VAL A 150 -4.82 15.57 -12.55
C VAL A 150 -3.34 15.90 -12.43
N GLU A 151 -2.97 17.20 -12.53
CA GLU A 151 -1.59 17.63 -12.35
C GLU A 151 -1.06 17.30 -10.95
N GLU A 152 -1.79 17.64 -9.88
CA GLU A 152 -1.43 17.30 -8.51
C GLU A 152 -1.14 15.80 -8.35
N SER A 153 -2.01 14.94 -8.91
CA SER A 153 -1.90 13.50 -8.80
C SER A 153 -0.70 12.95 -9.58
N LEU A 154 -0.41 13.51 -10.76
CA LEU A 154 0.78 13.15 -11.56
C LEU A 154 2.07 13.59 -10.87
N ARG A 155 2.07 14.76 -10.21
CA ARG A 155 3.19 15.23 -9.39
C ARG A 155 3.39 14.35 -8.16
N ALA A 156 2.31 14.03 -7.44
CA ALA A 156 2.34 13.14 -6.28
C ALA A 156 2.85 11.74 -6.63
N ALA A 157 2.61 11.26 -7.86
CA ALA A 157 3.13 9.99 -8.36
C ALA A 157 4.51 10.10 -9.04
N ALA A 158 5.20 11.26 -8.92
CA ALA A 158 6.53 11.53 -9.48
C ALA A 158 6.66 11.21 -10.98
N ILE A 159 5.61 11.53 -11.78
CA ILE A 159 5.62 11.28 -13.24
C ILE A 159 5.35 12.55 -14.06
N TRP A 160 4.92 13.66 -13.43
CA TRP A 160 4.50 14.89 -14.10
C TRP A 160 5.50 15.38 -15.15
N ASP A 161 6.77 15.53 -14.78
CA ASP A 161 7.78 16.09 -15.66
C ASP A 161 8.07 15.23 -16.90
N GLU A 162 7.73 13.94 -16.84
CA GLU A 162 7.89 13.01 -17.95
C GLU A 162 6.70 13.03 -18.92
N VAL A 163 5.52 13.54 -18.48
CA VAL A 163 4.27 13.43 -19.26
C VAL A 163 3.53 14.73 -19.50
N LYS A 164 3.91 15.85 -18.87
CA LYS A 164 3.19 17.14 -18.92
C LYS A 164 2.94 17.67 -20.34
N ASP A 165 3.86 17.42 -21.27
CA ASP A 165 3.76 17.92 -22.65
C ASP A 165 3.01 16.95 -23.59
N ARG A 166 2.58 15.78 -23.06
CA ARG A 166 1.90 14.72 -23.85
C ARG A 166 0.71 14.07 -23.11
N LEU A 167 0.01 14.86 -22.30
CA LEU A 167 -1.13 14.39 -21.49
C LEU A 167 -2.27 13.76 -22.29
N HIS A 168 -2.40 14.15 -23.55
CA HIS A 168 -3.45 13.64 -24.46
C HIS A 168 -3.01 12.43 -25.29
N GLU A 169 -1.75 11.99 -25.18
CA GLU A 169 -1.26 10.78 -25.82
C GLU A 169 -1.76 9.53 -25.09
N SER A 170 -1.70 8.40 -25.79
CA SER A 170 -2.12 7.11 -25.24
C SER A 170 -1.27 6.69 -24.05
N ALA A 171 -1.91 6.34 -22.93
CA ALA A 171 -1.24 5.82 -21.76
C ALA A 171 -0.53 4.48 -22.02
N LEU A 172 -0.94 3.73 -23.06
CA LEU A 172 -0.31 2.47 -23.44
C LEU A 172 1.07 2.66 -24.10
N ALA A 173 1.39 3.88 -24.56
CA ALA A 173 2.70 4.21 -25.12
C ALA A 173 3.78 4.46 -24.04
N LEU A 174 3.40 4.53 -22.76
CA LEU A 174 4.32 4.71 -21.64
C LEU A 174 5.13 3.43 -21.37
N SER A 175 6.35 3.58 -20.83
CA SER A 175 7.13 2.45 -20.31
C SER A 175 6.42 1.78 -19.12
N GLY A 176 6.79 0.54 -18.78
CA GLY A 176 6.17 -0.19 -17.67
C GLY A 176 6.22 0.57 -16.34
N GLY A 177 7.36 1.16 -15.99
CA GLY A 177 7.49 1.97 -14.79
C GLY A 177 6.67 3.27 -14.82
N GLN A 178 6.54 3.90 -16.00
CA GLN A 178 5.66 5.06 -16.19
C GLN A 178 4.18 4.66 -16.08
N GLN A 179 3.79 3.52 -16.67
CA GLN A 179 2.42 3.00 -16.55
C GLN A 179 2.07 2.71 -15.09
N GLN A 180 3.00 2.14 -14.32
CA GLN A 180 2.76 1.85 -12.91
C GLN A 180 2.58 3.14 -12.11
N ARG A 181 3.44 4.15 -12.29
CA ARG A 181 3.28 5.46 -11.65
C ARG A 181 2.00 6.18 -12.10
N LEU A 182 1.58 6.01 -13.36
CA LEU A 182 0.29 6.51 -13.83
C LEU A 182 -0.89 5.82 -13.10
N CYS A 183 -0.82 4.50 -12.87
CA CYS A 183 -1.83 3.77 -12.09
C CYS A 183 -1.87 4.23 -10.63
N ILE A 184 -0.71 4.59 -10.05
CA ILE A 184 -0.64 5.21 -8.73
C ILE A 184 -1.29 6.59 -8.77
N ALA A 185 -0.95 7.46 -9.74
CA ALA A 185 -1.58 8.78 -9.91
C ALA A 185 -3.11 8.67 -10.02
N ARG A 186 -3.60 7.70 -10.79
CA ARG A 186 -5.04 7.40 -10.92
C ARG A 186 -5.68 7.05 -9.57
N ALA A 187 -4.99 6.27 -8.74
CA ALA A 187 -5.48 5.93 -7.40
C ALA A 187 -5.45 7.14 -6.45
N LEU A 188 -4.42 7.96 -6.53
CA LEU A 188 -4.27 9.16 -5.69
C LEU A 188 -5.26 10.27 -6.04
N ALA A 189 -5.75 10.34 -7.30
CA ALA A 189 -6.63 11.40 -7.77
C ALA A 189 -7.93 11.51 -6.95
N ILE A 190 -8.45 10.41 -6.45
CA ILE A 190 -9.64 10.38 -5.61
C ILE A 190 -9.36 10.69 -4.14
N ARG A 191 -8.09 10.92 -3.76
CA ARG A 191 -7.60 11.20 -2.39
C ARG A 191 -8.05 10.13 -1.40
N PRO A 192 -7.60 8.87 -1.55
CA PRO A 192 -7.92 7.82 -0.60
C PRO A 192 -7.22 8.07 0.74
N ASP A 193 -7.68 7.48 1.82
CA ASP A 193 -6.97 7.48 3.11
C ASP A 193 -5.92 6.36 3.16
N ILE A 194 -6.22 5.25 2.47
CA ILE A 194 -5.43 4.03 2.47
C ILE A 194 -5.08 3.66 1.03
N LEU A 195 -3.84 3.29 0.79
CA LEU A 195 -3.35 2.82 -0.51
C LEU A 195 -2.84 1.40 -0.40
N LEU A 196 -3.55 0.47 -1.01
CA LEU A 196 -3.16 -0.93 -1.13
C LEU A 196 -2.32 -1.12 -2.39
N MET A 197 -1.17 -1.77 -2.28
CA MET A 197 -0.26 -2.03 -3.40
C MET A 197 0.06 -3.53 -3.47
N ASP A 198 -0.41 -4.21 -4.51
CA ASP A 198 -0.16 -5.64 -4.74
C ASP A 198 1.05 -5.79 -5.66
N GLU A 199 2.23 -6.07 -5.09
CA GLU A 199 3.51 -6.25 -5.81
C GLU A 199 3.83 -5.15 -6.84
N PRO A 200 3.82 -3.84 -6.49
CA PRO A 200 3.81 -2.75 -7.46
C PRO A 200 5.09 -2.61 -8.29
N ALA A 201 6.16 -3.31 -7.95
CA ALA A 201 7.45 -3.23 -8.62
C ALA A 201 7.93 -4.57 -9.21
N SER A 202 7.14 -5.66 -9.11
CA SER A 202 7.59 -7.01 -9.45
C SER A 202 7.97 -7.23 -10.93
N ALA A 203 7.41 -6.42 -11.84
CA ALA A 203 7.65 -6.50 -13.28
C ALA A 203 8.51 -5.34 -13.81
N LEU A 204 9.16 -4.56 -12.92
CA LEU A 204 9.91 -3.37 -13.28
C LEU A 204 11.43 -3.63 -13.24
N ASP A 205 12.16 -2.85 -14.01
CA ASP A 205 13.62 -2.79 -13.93
C ASP A 205 14.08 -2.16 -12.60
N PRO A 206 15.37 -2.31 -12.22
CA PRO A 206 15.88 -1.81 -10.94
C PRO A 206 15.70 -0.29 -10.75
N ILE A 207 15.84 0.51 -11.82
CA ILE A 207 15.71 1.97 -11.74
C ILE A 207 14.25 2.35 -11.50
N ALA A 208 13.32 1.74 -12.23
CA ALA A 208 11.89 1.96 -12.02
C ALA A 208 11.43 1.46 -10.64
N THR A 209 11.99 0.34 -10.16
CA THR A 209 11.75 -0.18 -8.81
C THR A 209 12.18 0.83 -7.73
N GLN A 210 13.39 1.38 -7.84
CA GLN A 210 13.88 2.39 -6.91
C GLN A 210 12.95 3.62 -6.87
N ARG A 211 12.49 4.10 -8.03
CA ARG A 211 11.54 5.22 -8.10
C ARG A 211 10.20 4.93 -7.39
N ILE A 212 9.72 3.69 -7.45
CA ILE A 212 8.51 3.28 -6.70
C ILE A 212 8.80 3.25 -5.19
N GLU A 213 9.98 2.80 -4.76
CA GLU A 213 10.37 2.79 -3.34
C GLU A 213 10.46 4.22 -2.77
N GLU A 214 11.09 5.14 -3.48
CA GLU A 214 11.17 6.56 -3.12
C GLU A 214 9.77 7.19 -3.04
N LEU A 215 8.91 6.86 -4.02
CA LEU A 215 7.53 7.32 -4.05
C LEU A 215 6.72 6.81 -2.85
N VAL A 216 6.85 5.54 -2.46
CA VAL A 216 6.19 4.97 -1.26
C VAL A 216 6.64 5.69 0.00
N TYR A 217 7.94 6.01 0.11
CA TYR A 217 8.48 6.75 1.25
C TYR A 217 7.88 8.17 1.36
N ASP A 218 7.66 8.84 0.25
CA ASP A 218 7.04 10.17 0.26
C ASP A 218 5.53 10.10 0.54
N LEU A 219 4.84 9.15 -0.06
CA LEU A 219 3.39 8.98 0.08
C LEU A 219 2.96 8.62 1.50
N LYS A 220 3.78 7.90 2.30
CA LYS A 220 3.42 7.54 3.68
C LYS A 220 3.21 8.75 4.61
N LYS A 221 3.70 9.92 4.23
CA LYS A 221 3.49 11.17 4.98
C LYS A 221 2.02 11.59 5.02
N ALA A 222 1.26 11.20 3.99
CA ALA A 222 -0.16 11.57 3.82
C ALA A 222 -1.11 10.35 3.78
N TYR A 223 -0.61 9.18 3.45
CA TYR A 223 -1.40 7.98 3.23
C TYR A 223 -0.98 6.83 4.13
N THR A 224 -1.93 6.00 4.54
CA THR A 224 -1.63 4.68 5.11
C THR A 224 -1.40 3.72 3.96
N ILE A 225 -0.25 3.03 3.94
CA ILE A 225 0.14 2.17 2.81
C ILE A 225 0.25 0.74 3.27
N VAL A 226 -0.37 -0.17 2.52
CA VAL A 226 -0.19 -1.62 2.68
C VAL A 226 0.38 -2.16 1.38
N ILE A 227 1.57 -2.74 1.44
CA ILE A 227 2.27 -3.25 0.26
C ILE A 227 2.50 -4.76 0.37
N VAL A 228 2.11 -5.51 -0.64
CA VAL A 228 2.53 -6.90 -0.82
C VAL A 228 3.82 -6.90 -1.64
N THR A 229 4.82 -7.64 -1.19
CA THR A 229 6.03 -7.88 -1.96
C THR A 229 6.61 -9.26 -1.65
N HIS A 230 7.21 -9.90 -2.64
CA HIS A 230 8.04 -11.09 -2.46
C HIS A 230 9.53 -10.74 -2.32
N ASN A 231 9.90 -9.47 -2.48
CA ASN A 231 11.27 -8.99 -2.32
C ASN A 231 11.49 -8.50 -0.88
N MET A 232 12.20 -9.31 -0.09
CA MET A 232 12.50 -9.03 1.32
C MET A 232 13.33 -7.76 1.50
N GLN A 233 14.27 -7.48 0.58
CA GLN A 233 15.08 -6.27 0.64
C GLN A 233 14.22 -5.02 0.41
N GLN A 234 13.24 -5.09 -0.50
CA GLN A 234 12.28 -4.02 -0.71
C GLN A 234 11.45 -3.79 0.55
N ALA A 235 10.87 -4.85 1.13
CA ALA A 235 10.11 -4.74 2.38
C ALA A 235 10.94 -4.07 3.49
N ALA A 236 12.19 -4.50 3.68
CA ALA A 236 13.09 -3.95 4.69
C ALA A 236 13.40 -2.45 4.49
N ARG A 237 13.45 -1.97 3.22
CA ARG A 237 13.73 -0.55 2.93
C ARG A 237 12.52 0.36 3.07
N VAL A 238 11.34 -0.09 2.64
CA VAL A 238 10.19 0.82 2.48
C VAL A 238 9.20 0.77 3.64
N SER A 239 9.15 -0.31 4.44
CA SER A 239 8.11 -0.49 5.44
C SER A 239 8.52 -0.11 6.86
N ASP A 240 7.53 0.34 7.63
CA ASP A 240 7.64 0.60 9.07
C ASP A 240 7.29 -0.66 9.87
N TYR A 241 6.32 -1.45 9.36
CA TYR A 241 5.87 -2.73 9.91
C TYR A 241 5.91 -3.81 8.84
N THR A 242 6.17 -5.05 9.25
CA THR A 242 6.18 -6.21 8.37
C THR A 242 5.34 -7.33 8.96
N ALA A 243 4.49 -7.95 8.13
CA ALA A 243 3.68 -9.09 8.45
C ALA A 243 4.13 -10.29 7.59
N PHE A 244 4.53 -11.37 8.23
CA PHE A 244 4.93 -12.60 7.56
C PHE A 244 3.76 -13.58 7.50
N PHE A 245 3.40 -13.97 6.27
CA PHE A 245 2.32 -14.89 5.97
C PHE A 245 2.86 -16.26 5.53
N TRP A 246 2.24 -17.33 6.05
CA TRP A 246 2.55 -18.69 5.68
C TRP A 246 1.28 -19.54 5.65
N LEU A 247 0.99 -20.18 4.51
CA LEU A 247 -0.16 -21.08 4.31
C LEU A 247 -1.50 -20.51 4.84
N GLY A 248 -1.79 -19.25 4.53
CA GLY A 248 -3.04 -18.58 4.92
C GLY A 248 -3.06 -18.01 6.34
N ARG A 249 -1.97 -18.12 7.09
CA ARG A 249 -1.86 -17.65 8.48
C ARG A 249 -0.88 -16.47 8.57
N LEU A 250 -1.14 -15.59 9.52
CA LEU A 250 -0.18 -14.58 9.97
C LEU A 250 0.74 -15.26 11.01
N VAL A 251 2.01 -15.46 10.64
CA VAL A 251 2.99 -16.08 11.51
C VAL A 251 3.56 -15.08 12.49
N GLU A 252 3.99 -13.93 11.99
CA GLU A 252 4.56 -12.86 12.81
C GLU A 252 4.22 -11.49 12.22
N TYR A 253 3.98 -10.52 13.10
CA TYR A 253 3.75 -9.13 12.75
C TYR A 253 4.44 -8.21 13.74
N GLY A 254 5.19 -7.25 13.25
CA GLY A 254 5.90 -6.32 14.10
C GLY A 254 6.64 -5.24 13.31
N ARG A 255 7.43 -4.47 14.03
CA ARG A 255 8.31 -3.47 13.40
C ARG A 255 9.26 -4.17 12.43
N THR A 256 9.45 -3.55 11.28
CA THR A 256 10.27 -4.09 10.19
C THR A 256 11.70 -4.39 10.64
N ASP A 257 12.31 -3.49 11.39
CA ASP A 257 13.66 -3.69 11.94
C ASP A 257 13.75 -4.97 12.78
N ARG A 258 12.76 -5.27 13.63
CA ARG A 258 12.72 -6.49 14.44
C ARG A 258 12.53 -7.75 13.59
N ILE A 259 11.57 -7.72 12.68
CA ILE A 259 11.27 -8.89 11.80
C ILE A 259 12.51 -9.33 11.02
N PHE A 260 13.35 -8.39 10.56
CA PHE A 260 14.53 -8.71 9.76
C PHE A 260 15.82 -8.95 10.55
N THR A 261 15.90 -8.51 11.82
CA THR A 261 17.14 -8.63 12.62
C THR A 261 17.02 -9.59 13.79
N ALA A 262 15.84 -9.70 14.40
CA ALA A 262 15.60 -10.52 15.60
C ALA A 262 14.12 -10.98 15.64
N PRO A 263 13.67 -11.77 14.65
CA PRO A 263 12.31 -12.32 14.64
C PRO A 263 12.07 -13.22 15.86
N ALA A 264 10.84 -13.24 16.35
CA ALA A 264 10.45 -14.09 17.48
C ALA A 264 10.14 -15.53 17.03
N GLU A 265 9.64 -15.69 15.81
CA GLU A 265 9.23 -16.96 15.25
C GLU A 265 10.35 -17.60 14.43
N LYS A 266 10.67 -18.85 14.70
CA LYS A 266 11.71 -19.60 13.97
C LYS A 266 11.43 -19.67 12.47
N LEU A 267 10.15 -19.81 12.08
CA LEU A 267 9.76 -19.86 10.68
C LEU A 267 10.02 -18.51 9.97
N THR A 268 9.85 -17.39 10.67
CA THR A 268 10.20 -16.05 10.16
C THR A 268 11.71 -15.95 9.96
N GLU A 269 12.52 -16.39 10.94
CA GLU A 269 13.99 -16.39 10.82
C GLU A 269 14.45 -17.20 9.60
N ASP A 270 13.91 -18.41 9.44
CA ASP A 270 14.27 -19.26 8.31
C ASP A 270 13.87 -18.67 6.97
N TYR A 271 12.72 -17.98 6.91
CA TYR A 271 12.26 -17.30 5.69
C TYR A 271 13.14 -16.08 5.35
N VAL A 272 13.37 -15.17 6.29
CA VAL A 272 14.15 -13.92 6.02
C VAL A 272 15.63 -14.19 5.77
N THR A 273 16.16 -15.32 6.25
CA THR A 273 17.53 -15.79 5.97
C THR A 273 17.66 -16.66 4.72
N GLY A 274 16.54 -16.93 4.00
CA GLY A 274 16.53 -17.76 2.78
C GLY A 274 16.69 -19.25 3.02
N ARG A 275 16.44 -19.76 4.24
CA ARG A 275 16.49 -21.19 4.57
C ARG A 275 15.21 -21.94 4.24
N CYS A 276 14.10 -21.22 4.06
CA CYS A 276 12.84 -21.77 3.57
C CYS A 276 12.13 -20.76 2.66
N GLY A 277 11.39 -21.25 1.63
CA GLY A 277 10.65 -20.38 0.71
C GLY A 277 10.35 -21.08 -0.60
#